data_5b5b6c185e5b3dff35e250d9133be9b1
#
_entry.id   5b5b6c185e5b3dff35e250d9133be9b1
#
_cell.length_a   1.000
_cell.length_b   1.000
_cell.length_c   1.000
_cell.angle_alpha   90.00
_cell.angle_beta   90.00
_cell.angle_gamma   90.00
#
_symmetry.space_group_name_H-M   'P 1'
#
loop_
_entity.id
_entity.type
_entity.pdbx_description
1 polymer ?
#
loop_
_entity_poly.entity_id
_entity_poly.type
_entity_poly.pdbx_seq_one_letter_code
_entity_poly.pdbx_strand_id
1 'polypeptide(L)'
;SLVGSEMCIRDRRNTYDEWEKSFRIQDYHPYSNVEEWAETLMTKRYSNLDNPTGIYVEAGDSVIVLVGDTHGQSLSIQCIGEEKSGDYVQTAASGETRFLEEGVNKLGFTQRGMLFLMYNTNLQDVNAKPVKIHIPLGSGYVSGFFDVKTDKTNDKYKELINKATYKYFCIRGERIMFYFHRDKMMQAVPYDILSAINLWDNIISWQQELMGIDDVRPSQVNNHLFAISPEGSYMWASDYRIGFVYTYLNNILLYDNVMAAKDNAWGPAHEIGHIHQRAINWPSSTESSNNLFSNYILFKLGKYCSRGSELSALAKARFVDKQAWWNMGSATHQNEDTEIHMRMNWQLWNYYHRCGYKTDFWQKLFKLLREDRIVESNPGAGQLHFAKMASKAANENLTEFFRMWGFLEPVNNVEIEQYGKWNYNVTPTMIAEAVSYMSQFPAPKHAFYYLEDRKNNDVGIEQYQVGDVGYYTQFKNDQKITKNVTYTRSGQHITISSGDEAVAFEVKKGSEIMYFSNFFSFDIPASIPWNDSMKIYAVQANGERKDCLLYTSPSPRDCS
;
A
#
# COMPACT_ATOMS: atom_id res chain seq x y z
N SER A 1 11.57 -30.73 37.42
CA SER A 1 10.10 -30.67 37.38
C SER A 1 9.55 -31.92 36.67
N LEU A 2 8.36 -32.35 37.03
CA LEU A 2 7.67 -33.52 36.42
C LEU A 2 7.55 -33.38 34.88
N VAL A 3 7.40 -32.16 34.37
CA VAL A 3 7.33 -31.86 32.94
C VAL A 3 8.66 -32.17 32.23
N GLY A 4 9.79 -31.80 32.81
CA GLY A 4 11.09 -32.13 32.23
C GLY A 4 11.37 -33.64 32.21
N SER A 5 10.93 -34.36 33.23
CA SER A 5 11.10 -35.82 33.30
C SER A 5 10.15 -36.57 32.36
N GLU A 6 8.90 -36.13 32.20
CA GLU A 6 7.96 -36.73 31.23
C GLU A 6 8.37 -36.44 29.78
N MET A 7 8.83 -35.25 29.50
CA MET A 7 9.39 -34.93 28.17
C MET A 7 10.58 -35.83 27.85
N CYS A 8 11.49 -36.02 28.80
CA CYS A 8 12.65 -36.91 28.63
C CYS A 8 12.29 -38.41 28.53
N ILE A 9 11.28 -38.88 29.28
CA ILE A 9 10.85 -40.28 29.29
C ILE A 9 10.14 -40.64 27.97
N ARG A 10 9.29 -39.76 27.43
CA ARG A 10 8.61 -40.00 26.16
C ARG A 10 9.57 -39.86 24.97
N ASP A 11 10.50 -38.95 25.02
CA ASP A 11 11.54 -38.80 23.98
C ASP A 11 12.44 -40.04 23.88
N ARG A 12 12.64 -40.76 25.00
CA ARG A 12 13.39 -42.02 25.02
C ARG A 12 12.58 -43.25 24.60
N ARG A 13 11.26 -43.21 24.72
CA ARG A 13 10.39 -44.36 24.40
C ARG A 13 9.76 -44.30 23.01
N ASN A 14 9.61 -43.11 22.47
CA ASN A 14 9.02 -42.91 21.15
C ASN A 14 10.13 -42.40 20.22
N THR A 15 10.53 -43.24 19.32
CA THR A 15 11.33 -42.83 18.16
C THR A 15 10.43 -42.03 17.24
N TYR A 16 10.32 -40.70 17.50
CA TYR A 16 9.84 -39.80 16.46
C TYR A 16 10.82 -39.89 15.30
N ASP A 17 10.35 -39.93 14.06
CA ASP A 17 11.21 -39.54 12.96
C ASP A 17 11.56 -38.03 13.10
N GLU A 18 12.58 -37.57 12.39
CA GLU A 18 13.05 -36.19 12.53
C GLU A 18 11.98 -35.17 12.12
N TRP A 19 11.15 -35.49 11.14
CA TRP A 19 10.05 -34.65 10.71
C TRP A 19 8.98 -34.51 11.78
N GLU A 20 8.50 -35.62 12.35
CA GLU A 20 7.51 -35.66 13.42
C GLU A 20 8.02 -34.90 14.65
N LYS A 21 9.26 -35.17 15.06
CA LYS A 21 9.90 -34.55 16.22
C LYS A 21 10.02 -33.03 16.07
N SER A 22 10.39 -32.53 14.90
CA SER A 22 10.59 -31.11 14.66
C SER A 22 9.35 -30.25 14.86
N PHE A 23 8.15 -30.84 14.71
CA PHE A 23 6.88 -30.14 14.95
C PHE A 23 6.26 -30.45 16.32
N ARG A 24 6.54 -31.60 16.89
CA ARG A 24 5.99 -31.94 18.20
C ARG A 24 6.74 -31.30 19.36
N ILE A 25 8.01 -31.02 19.20
CA ILE A 25 8.85 -30.38 20.23
C ILE A 25 9.46 -29.13 19.62
N GLN A 26 8.99 -27.96 20.05
CA GLN A 26 9.45 -26.68 19.51
C GLN A 26 9.68 -25.67 20.63
N ASP A 27 10.62 -24.75 20.38
CA ASP A 27 10.77 -23.52 21.15
C ASP A 27 9.98 -22.40 20.42
N TYR A 28 8.99 -21.83 21.12
CA TYR A 28 8.16 -20.76 20.57
C TYR A 28 8.67 -19.42 21.04
N HIS A 29 8.94 -18.54 20.06
CA HIS A 29 9.44 -17.19 20.31
C HIS A 29 8.29 -16.22 20.57
N PRO A 30 8.55 -15.16 21.38
CA PRO A 30 7.58 -14.11 21.59
C PRO A 30 7.44 -13.22 20.34
N TYR A 31 6.22 -12.74 20.15
CA TYR A 31 5.89 -11.71 19.16
C TYR A 31 5.27 -10.52 19.85
N SER A 32 5.33 -9.34 19.21
CA SER A 32 4.85 -8.11 19.79
C SER A 32 3.32 -8.08 19.88
N ASN A 33 2.79 -7.17 20.70
CA ASN A 33 1.37 -6.91 20.83
C ASN A 33 0.85 -6.18 19.58
N VAL A 34 0.00 -6.84 18.80
CA VAL A 34 -0.46 -6.33 17.50
C VAL A 34 -1.38 -5.11 17.62
N GLU A 35 -2.20 -5.02 18.68
CA GLU A 35 -3.11 -3.90 18.89
C GLU A 35 -2.36 -2.64 19.27
N GLU A 36 -1.42 -2.74 20.20
CA GLU A 36 -0.59 -1.63 20.63
C GLU A 36 0.24 -1.06 19.48
N TRP A 37 0.84 -1.93 18.67
CA TRP A 37 1.67 -1.49 17.56
C TRP A 37 0.86 -0.95 16.38
N ALA A 38 -0.33 -1.49 16.10
CA ALA A 38 -1.23 -0.91 15.12
C ALA A 38 -1.59 0.54 15.48
N GLU A 39 -1.87 0.79 16.76
CA GLU A 39 -2.15 2.14 17.23
C GLU A 39 -0.91 3.04 17.20
N THR A 40 0.22 2.55 17.66
CA THR A 40 1.49 3.32 17.68
C THR A 40 1.95 3.70 16.28
N LEU A 41 1.89 2.78 15.32
CA LEU A 41 2.34 2.98 13.94
C LEU A 41 1.26 3.55 13.02
N MET A 42 0.03 3.67 13.52
CA MET A 42 -1.12 4.15 12.75
C MET A 42 -1.34 3.32 11.49
N THR A 43 -1.40 2.01 11.69
CA THR A 43 -1.72 1.01 10.67
C THR A 43 -2.98 0.24 11.07
N LYS A 44 -3.48 -0.63 10.21
CA LYS A 44 -4.29 -1.77 10.68
C LYS A 44 -3.37 -2.73 11.42
N ARG A 45 -3.95 -3.55 12.30
CA ARG A 45 -3.15 -4.55 13.03
C ARG A 45 -2.60 -5.62 12.10
N TYR A 46 -1.41 -6.09 12.42
CA TYR A 46 -0.86 -7.29 11.83
C TYR A 46 -1.47 -8.52 12.50
N SER A 47 -1.07 -9.71 12.07
CA SER A 47 -1.56 -10.94 12.65
C SER A 47 -0.88 -11.28 13.97
N ASN A 48 -1.60 -11.91 14.87
CA ASN A 48 -1.04 -12.60 16.04
C ASN A 48 -0.88 -14.11 15.81
N LEU A 49 -1.07 -14.59 14.58
CA LEU A 49 -0.89 -15.99 14.19
C LEU A 49 0.55 -16.26 13.72
N ASP A 50 1.52 -15.73 14.44
CA ASP A 50 2.94 -15.78 14.06
C ASP A 50 3.60 -17.14 14.33
N ASN A 51 3.02 -17.94 15.23
CA ASN A 51 3.58 -19.21 15.67
C ASN A 51 2.71 -20.41 15.23
N PRO A 52 2.80 -20.85 13.96
CA PRO A 52 2.17 -22.11 13.56
C PRO A 52 2.81 -23.28 14.31
N THR A 53 2.00 -24.24 14.72
CA THR A 53 2.53 -25.47 15.33
C THR A 53 2.90 -26.54 14.30
N GLY A 54 2.28 -26.48 13.12
CA GLY A 54 2.33 -27.56 12.15
C GLY A 54 1.50 -28.78 12.55
N ILE A 55 0.65 -28.65 13.56
CA ILE A 55 -0.22 -29.71 14.09
C ILE A 55 -1.67 -29.26 13.96
N TYR A 56 -2.52 -30.12 13.41
CA TYR A 56 -3.95 -29.90 13.33
C TYR A 56 -4.73 -30.92 14.16
N VAL A 57 -5.96 -30.60 14.44
CA VAL A 57 -6.89 -31.45 15.21
C VAL A 57 -8.15 -31.75 14.40
N GLU A 58 -8.76 -32.88 14.69
CA GLU A 58 -10.12 -33.21 14.21
C GLU A 58 -11.16 -32.69 15.18
N ALA A 59 -12.39 -32.51 14.69
CA ALA A 59 -13.51 -32.11 15.55
C ALA A 59 -13.73 -33.13 16.66
N GLY A 60 -13.77 -32.64 17.88
CA GLY A 60 -13.95 -33.47 19.09
C GLY A 60 -12.66 -34.04 19.67
N ASP A 61 -11.50 -33.73 19.08
CA ASP A 61 -10.22 -34.21 19.60
C ASP A 61 -9.88 -33.58 20.95
N SER A 62 -9.24 -34.40 21.80
CA SER A 62 -8.58 -33.96 23.02
C SER A 62 -7.07 -34.10 22.85
N VAL A 63 -6.35 -33.06 23.16
CA VAL A 63 -4.89 -33.02 23.00
C VAL A 63 -4.19 -32.69 24.31
N ILE A 64 -3.03 -33.28 24.52
CA ILE A 64 -2.13 -32.96 25.62
C ILE A 64 -1.08 -31.98 25.10
N VAL A 65 -0.85 -30.92 25.87
CA VAL A 65 0.18 -29.92 25.58
C VAL A 65 1.05 -29.78 26.83
N LEU A 66 2.32 -30.12 26.71
CA LEU A 66 3.29 -30.00 27.80
C LEU A 66 4.03 -28.68 27.62
N VAL A 67 3.91 -27.79 28.59
CA VAL A 67 4.49 -26.44 28.55
C VAL A 67 5.62 -26.33 29.55
N GLY A 68 6.78 -25.91 29.08
CA GLY A 68 7.96 -25.63 29.89
C GLY A 68 7.83 -24.33 30.67
N ASP A 69 8.97 -23.79 31.10
CA ASP A 69 9.02 -22.49 31.80
C ASP A 69 8.47 -21.38 30.90
N THR A 70 7.40 -20.72 31.33
CA THR A 70 6.77 -19.59 30.64
C THR A 70 7.44 -18.28 30.93
N HIS A 71 8.41 -18.22 31.84
CA HIS A 71 9.06 -16.99 32.31
C HIS A 71 8.05 -15.93 32.81
N GLY A 72 6.91 -16.39 33.32
CA GLY A 72 5.82 -15.51 33.78
C GLY A 72 4.96 -14.91 32.65
N GLN A 73 5.18 -15.31 31.42
CA GLN A 73 4.42 -14.85 30.26
C GLN A 73 3.10 -15.62 30.10
N SER A 74 2.10 -14.96 29.53
CA SER A 74 0.81 -15.57 29.21
C SER A 74 0.86 -16.21 27.81
N LEU A 75 0.46 -17.46 27.72
CA LEU A 75 0.37 -18.20 26.47
C LEU A 75 -1.02 -18.78 26.29
N SER A 76 -1.43 -18.89 25.03
CA SER A 76 -2.62 -19.65 24.66
C SER A 76 -2.37 -20.41 23.37
N ILE A 77 -3.25 -21.37 23.08
CA ILE A 77 -3.26 -22.08 21.81
C ILE A 77 -4.62 -21.88 21.16
N GLN A 78 -4.62 -21.66 19.85
CA GLN A 78 -5.82 -21.37 19.11
C GLN A 78 -5.97 -22.35 17.95
N CYS A 79 -7.18 -22.92 17.83
CA CYS A 79 -7.56 -23.73 16.69
C CYS A 79 -8.24 -22.84 15.65
N ILE A 80 -7.61 -22.68 14.49
CA ILE A 80 -8.18 -21.97 13.35
C ILE A 80 -8.89 -22.98 12.47
N GLY A 81 -10.22 -22.89 12.43
CA GLY A 81 -11.05 -23.79 11.64
C GLY A 81 -10.90 -23.60 10.12
N GLU A 82 -11.50 -24.52 9.39
CA GLU A 82 -11.54 -24.46 7.94
C GLU A 82 -12.56 -23.42 7.44
N GLU A 83 -12.40 -22.99 6.19
CA GLU A 83 -13.38 -22.15 5.52
C GLU A 83 -14.78 -22.76 5.56
N LYS A 84 -15.76 -21.90 5.79
CA LYS A 84 -17.15 -22.25 5.57
C LYS A 84 -17.58 -21.71 4.22
N SER A 85 -18.03 -22.59 3.33
CA SER A 85 -18.56 -22.24 1.99
C SER A 85 -17.77 -21.17 1.25
N GLY A 86 -16.53 -21.44 0.96
CA GLY A 86 -15.81 -20.82 -0.14
C GLY A 86 -14.97 -19.59 0.15
N ASP A 87 -15.26 -18.74 1.11
CA ASP A 87 -14.62 -17.42 1.04
C ASP A 87 -13.61 -17.10 2.12
N TYR A 88 -13.80 -17.54 3.36
CA TYR A 88 -12.98 -17.01 4.45
C TYR A 88 -12.53 -18.10 5.43
N VAL A 89 -11.24 -18.16 5.69
CA VAL A 89 -10.70 -18.84 6.87
C VAL A 89 -11.27 -18.19 8.12
N GLN A 90 -11.64 -18.98 9.12
CA GLN A 90 -12.09 -18.44 10.37
C GLN A 90 -11.03 -17.49 10.97
N THR A 91 -11.51 -16.40 11.51
CA THR A 91 -10.63 -15.42 12.15
C THR A 91 -10.16 -15.91 13.51
N ALA A 92 -9.11 -15.31 14.06
CA ALA A 92 -8.70 -15.52 15.43
C ALA A 92 -9.84 -15.25 16.43
N ALA A 93 -10.74 -14.31 16.13
CA ALA A 93 -11.90 -14.01 16.96
C ALA A 93 -12.98 -15.12 16.95
N SER A 94 -13.03 -15.93 15.90
CA SER A 94 -13.98 -17.05 15.78
C SER A 94 -13.31 -18.42 16.00
N GLY A 95 -11.99 -18.46 16.18
CA GLY A 95 -11.25 -19.66 16.53
C GLY A 95 -11.47 -20.06 17.98
N GLU A 96 -11.23 -21.33 18.28
CA GLU A 96 -11.26 -21.83 19.65
C GLU A 96 -9.94 -21.54 20.36
N THR A 97 -9.98 -20.77 21.44
CA THR A 97 -8.80 -20.41 22.24
C THR A 97 -8.79 -21.20 23.54
N ARG A 98 -7.62 -21.71 23.92
CA ARG A 98 -7.36 -22.37 25.16
C ARG A 98 -6.11 -21.80 25.83
N PHE A 99 -6.23 -21.31 27.06
CA PHE A 99 -5.10 -20.79 27.82
C PHE A 99 -4.20 -21.94 28.29
N LEU A 100 -2.90 -21.68 28.33
CA LEU A 100 -1.88 -22.64 28.71
C LEU A 100 -1.25 -22.26 30.05
N GLU A 101 -1.00 -23.27 30.86
CA GLU A 101 -0.21 -23.15 32.09
C GLU A 101 1.05 -24.01 31.99
N GLU A 102 2.06 -23.72 32.79
CA GLU A 102 3.24 -24.59 32.92
C GLU A 102 2.81 -26.02 33.33
N GLY A 103 3.45 -27.00 32.73
CA GLY A 103 3.16 -28.39 32.99
C GLY A 103 2.21 -29.00 31.97
N VAL A 104 1.31 -29.85 32.46
CA VAL A 104 0.42 -30.66 31.61
C VAL A 104 -0.91 -29.95 31.41
N ASN A 105 -1.23 -29.68 30.14
CA ASN A 105 -2.54 -29.16 29.74
C ASN A 105 -3.29 -30.23 28.94
N LYS A 106 -4.55 -30.49 29.29
CA LYS A 106 -5.45 -31.33 28.52
C LYS A 106 -6.56 -30.47 27.92
N LEU A 107 -6.58 -30.37 26.60
CA LEU A 107 -7.41 -29.42 25.86
C LEU A 107 -8.34 -30.16 24.90
N GLY A 108 -9.59 -29.72 24.83
CA GLY A 108 -10.56 -30.21 23.87
C GLY A 108 -10.84 -29.15 22.80
N PHE A 109 -11.04 -29.59 21.56
CA PHE A 109 -11.44 -28.75 20.45
C PHE A 109 -12.68 -29.31 19.77
N THR A 110 -13.63 -28.44 19.44
CA THR A 110 -14.92 -28.83 18.84
C THR A 110 -14.89 -28.79 17.31
N GLN A 111 -13.91 -28.13 16.71
CA GLN A 111 -13.79 -28.02 15.26
C GLN A 111 -12.45 -28.56 14.77
N ARG A 112 -12.45 -29.01 13.50
CA ARG A 112 -11.23 -29.36 12.80
C ARG A 112 -10.46 -28.09 12.46
N GLY A 113 -9.17 -28.06 12.73
CA GLY A 113 -8.37 -26.89 12.42
C GLY A 113 -6.90 -27.01 12.75
N MET A 114 -6.11 -26.06 12.23
CA MET A 114 -4.69 -25.91 12.52
C MET A 114 -4.50 -25.19 13.86
N LEU A 115 -3.56 -25.67 14.65
CA LEU A 115 -3.21 -25.06 15.93
C LEU A 115 -2.10 -24.01 15.74
N PHE A 116 -2.35 -22.85 16.33
CA PHE A 116 -1.36 -21.76 16.43
C PHE A 116 -1.11 -21.47 17.91
N LEU A 117 0.15 -21.31 18.27
CA LEU A 117 0.52 -20.84 19.60
C LEU A 117 0.49 -19.33 19.65
N MET A 118 -0.19 -18.77 20.62
CA MET A 118 -0.32 -17.33 20.83
C MET A 118 0.64 -16.91 21.94
N TYR A 119 1.70 -16.21 21.59
CA TYR A 119 2.69 -15.68 22.50
C TYR A 119 3.02 -14.23 22.10
N ASN A 120 2.21 -13.28 22.58
CA ASN A 120 2.33 -11.87 22.26
C ASN A 120 2.64 -11.08 23.54
N THR A 121 3.72 -10.32 23.53
CA THR A 121 4.21 -9.58 24.68
C THR A 121 5.08 -8.39 24.26
N ASN A 122 5.52 -7.60 25.22
CA ASN A 122 6.53 -6.58 24.99
C ASN A 122 7.90 -7.26 24.76
N LEU A 123 8.45 -7.12 23.57
CA LEU A 123 9.74 -7.75 23.19
C LEU A 123 10.95 -7.19 23.96
N GLN A 124 10.81 -6.02 24.60
CA GLN A 124 11.85 -5.43 25.43
C GLN A 124 11.82 -5.91 26.88
N ASP A 125 10.79 -6.69 27.27
CA ASP A 125 10.74 -7.34 28.55
C ASP A 125 11.85 -8.41 28.62
N VAL A 126 12.65 -8.39 29.68
CA VAL A 126 13.73 -9.37 29.91
C VAL A 126 13.21 -10.80 30.03
N ASN A 127 11.94 -10.97 30.34
CA ASN A 127 11.25 -12.27 30.45
C ASN A 127 10.59 -12.71 29.13
N ALA A 128 10.69 -11.92 28.07
CA ALA A 128 10.24 -12.30 26.73
C ALA A 128 11.20 -13.30 26.09
N LYS A 129 11.19 -14.53 26.60
CA LYS A 129 12.10 -15.61 26.20
C LYS A 129 11.31 -16.74 25.53
N PRO A 130 11.99 -17.55 24.67
CA PRO A 130 11.35 -18.72 24.09
C PRO A 130 10.80 -19.68 25.15
N VAL A 131 9.65 -20.28 24.83
CA VAL A 131 8.99 -21.28 25.66
C VAL A 131 8.97 -22.61 24.92
N LYS A 132 9.52 -23.66 25.56
CA LYS A 132 9.51 -25.00 24.99
C LYS A 132 8.14 -25.65 25.20
N ILE A 133 7.57 -26.18 24.13
CA ILE A 133 6.30 -26.90 24.16
C ILE A 133 6.46 -28.26 23.48
N HIS A 134 5.86 -29.29 24.08
CA HIS A 134 5.77 -30.61 23.51
C HIS A 134 4.29 -31.02 23.40
N ILE A 135 3.85 -31.30 22.18
CA ILE A 135 2.55 -31.88 21.85
C ILE A 135 2.78 -33.34 21.45
N PRO A 136 2.58 -34.29 22.38
CA PRO A 136 3.01 -35.67 22.20
C PRO A 136 2.20 -36.47 21.18
N LEU A 137 2.69 -37.65 20.80
CA LEU A 137 1.96 -38.60 19.98
C LEU A 137 0.57 -38.89 20.55
N GLY A 138 -0.41 -39.00 19.68
CA GLY A 138 -1.82 -39.17 20.08
C GLY A 138 -2.53 -37.84 20.37
N SER A 139 -1.82 -36.70 20.31
CA SER A 139 -2.35 -35.35 20.46
C SER A 139 -2.22 -34.60 19.14
N GLY A 140 -3.31 -34.53 18.36
CA GLY A 140 -3.31 -33.95 17.04
C GLY A 140 -2.42 -34.68 16.01
N TYR A 141 -2.37 -34.16 14.81
CA TYR A 141 -1.71 -34.77 13.66
C TYR A 141 -0.70 -33.80 13.08
N VAL A 142 0.52 -34.25 12.86
CA VAL A 142 1.56 -33.43 12.24
C VAL A 142 1.29 -33.27 10.75
N SER A 143 1.28 -32.04 10.29
CA SER A 143 1.25 -31.65 8.89
C SER A 143 2.50 -30.86 8.48
N GLY A 144 3.12 -30.22 9.45
CA GLY A 144 4.31 -29.41 9.25
C GLY A 144 4.03 -28.04 8.66
N PHE A 145 5.07 -27.25 8.54
CA PHE A 145 5.11 -25.95 7.87
C PHE A 145 6.53 -25.62 7.42
N PHE A 146 6.66 -24.65 6.54
CA PHE A 146 7.96 -24.15 6.10
C PHE A 146 8.28 -22.80 6.77
N ASP A 147 9.51 -22.65 7.25
CA ASP A 147 10.04 -21.39 7.80
C ASP A 147 11.33 -21.01 7.06
N VAL A 148 11.33 -19.85 6.45
CA VAL A 148 12.48 -19.35 5.67
C VAL A 148 13.77 -19.26 6.50
N LYS A 149 13.67 -19.04 7.82
CA LYS A 149 14.83 -18.89 8.70
C LYS A 149 15.48 -20.20 9.10
N THR A 150 14.68 -21.27 9.24
CA THR A 150 15.16 -22.59 9.69
C THR A 150 15.36 -23.56 8.55
N ASP A 151 14.44 -23.59 7.58
CA ASP A 151 14.45 -24.57 6.49
C ASP A 151 15.30 -24.15 5.29
N LYS A 152 15.40 -22.87 5.02
CA LYS A 152 16.39 -22.17 4.17
C LYS A 152 16.50 -22.58 2.69
N THR A 153 15.91 -23.70 2.25
CA THR A 153 16.09 -24.21 0.89
C THR A 153 14.77 -24.55 0.20
N ASN A 154 14.77 -24.46 -1.11
CA ASN A 154 13.66 -24.91 -1.94
C ASN A 154 13.44 -26.43 -1.87
N ASP A 155 14.51 -27.21 -1.72
CA ASP A 155 14.41 -28.66 -1.52
C ASP A 155 13.66 -29.01 -0.24
N LYS A 156 13.96 -28.29 0.86
CA LYS A 156 13.24 -28.47 2.14
C LYS A 156 11.78 -28.07 2.04
N TYR A 157 11.47 -27.00 1.35
CA TYR A 157 10.09 -26.62 1.06
C TYR A 157 9.32 -27.73 0.33
N LYS A 158 9.92 -28.27 -0.73
CA LYS A 158 9.31 -29.36 -1.51
C LYS A 158 9.07 -30.60 -0.64
N GLU A 159 10.05 -30.97 0.18
CA GLU A 159 9.92 -32.08 1.13
C GLU A 159 8.75 -31.84 2.10
N LEU A 160 8.70 -30.69 2.75
CA LEU A 160 7.71 -30.37 3.78
C LEU A 160 6.28 -30.29 3.24
N ILE A 161 6.09 -29.61 2.11
CA ILE A 161 4.74 -29.48 1.53
C ILE A 161 4.22 -30.82 0.98
N ASN A 162 5.10 -31.68 0.49
CA ASN A 162 4.73 -33.01 0.02
C ASN A 162 4.31 -33.92 1.18
N LYS A 163 4.91 -33.78 2.37
CA LYS A 163 4.54 -34.52 3.58
C LYS A 163 3.29 -33.99 4.27
N ALA A 164 2.90 -32.75 3.99
CA ALA A 164 1.75 -32.12 4.63
C ALA A 164 0.44 -32.87 4.29
N THR A 165 -0.40 -33.06 5.28
CA THR A 165 -1.66 -33.82 5.20
C THR A 165 -2.90 -32.96 5.44
N TYR A 166 -2.72 -31.73 5.93
CA TYR A 166 -3.81 -30.81 6.19
C TYR A 166 -4.13 -29.97 4.95
N LYS A 167 -5.37 -29.48 4.85
CA LYS A 167 -5.88 -28.70 3.72
C LYS A 167 -5.08 -27.42 3.45
N TYR A 168 -4.62 -26.74 4.50
CA TYR A 168 -3.84 -25.52 4.43
C TYR A 168 -2.41 -25.76 4.88
N PHE A 169 -1.49 -25.01 4.31
CA PHE A 169 -0.07 -25.10 4.62
C PHE A 169 0.51 -23.72 4.93
N CYS A 170 1.20 -23.60 6.07
CA CYS A 170 1.87 -22.35 6.45
C CYS A 170 3.24 -22.25 5.82
N ILE A 171 3.56 -21.07 5.30
CA ILE A 171 4.89 -20.68 4.85
C ILE A 171 5.23 -19.37 5.54
N ARG A 172 6.14 -19.43 6.49
CA ARG A 172 6.54 -18.28 7.31
C ARG A 172 7.77 -17.59 6.73
N GLY A 173 7.59 -16.36 6.22
CA GLY A 173 8.67 -15.46 5.86
C GLY A 173 9.14 -14.63 7.05
N GLU A 174 9.84 -13.55 6.78
CA GLU A 174 10.25 -12.59 7.82
C GLU A 174 9.14 -11.61 8.19
N ARG A 175 8.29 -11.26 7.23
CA ARG A 175 7.22 -10.27 7.39
C ARG A 175 5.86 -10.77 6.92
N ILE A 176 5.82 -11.81 6.10
CA ILE A 176 4.60 -12.41 5.57
C ILE A 176 4.43 -13.84 6.10
N MET A 177 3.20 -14.22 6.38
CA MET A 177 2.78 -15.59 6.63
C MET A 177 1.80 -15.98 5.53
N PHE A 178 2.18 -16.94 4.67
CA PHE A 178 1.24 -17.58 3.76
C PHE A 178 0.55 -18.73 4.48
N TYR A 179 -0.78 -18.69 4.53
CA TYR A 179 -1.63 -19.79 4.99
C TYR A 179 -2.56 -20.16 3.85
N PHE A 180 -2.01 -20.91 2.88
CA PHE A 180 -2.64 -21.18 1.61
C PHE A 180 -3.10 -22.63 1.51
N HIS A 181 -4.09 -22.85 0.64
CA HIS A 181 -4.52 -24.17 0.25
C HIS A 181 -3.33 -24.97 -0.29
N ARG A 182 -3.00 -26.07 0.40
CA ARG A 182 -1.79 -26.86 0.11
C ARG A 182 -1.64 -27.26 -1.36
N ASP A 183 -2.69 -27.86 -1.92
CA ASP A 183 -2.62 -28.38 -3.30
C ASP A 183 -2.52 -27.24 -4.32
N LYS A 184 -3.20 -26.13 -4.06
CA LYS A 184 -3.11 -24.93 -4.92
C LYS A 184 -1.73 -24.26 -4.81
N MET A 185 -1.14 -24.28 -3.62
CA MET A 185 0.21 -23.77 -3.44
C MET A 185 1.24 -24.61 -4.17
N MET A 186 1.12 -25.94 -4.12
CA MET A 186 1.99 -26.85 -4.90
C MET A 186 1.88 -26.65 -6.41
N GLN A 187 0.68 -26.32 -6.91
CA GLN A 187 0.45 -25.99 -8.31
C GLN A 187 1.06 -24.63 -8.69
N ALA A 188 0.89 -23.64 -7.82
CA ALA A 188 1.34 -22.27 -8.05
C ALA A 188 2.87 -22.13 -7.98
N VAL A 189 3.48 -22.71 -6.95
CA VAL A 189 4.93 -22.66 -6.67
C VAL A 189 5.41 -24.08 -6.37
N PRO A 190 5.70 -24.88 -7.42
CA PRO A 190 6.09 -26.27 -7.21
C PRO A 190 7.47 -26.44 -6.57
N TYR A 191 8.34 -25.44 -6.67
CA TYR A 191 9.72 -25.55 -6.18
C TYR A 191 10.29 -24.26 -5.57
N ASP A 192 10.31 -23.15 -6.30
CA ASP A 192 11.05 -21.93 -5.91
C ASP A 192 10.25 -21.05 -4.95
N ILE A 193 10.08 -21.52 -3.72
CA ILE A 193 9.42 -20.76 -2.66
C ILE A 193 10.27 -19.58 -2.17
N LEU A 194 11.59 -19.70 -2.22
CA LEU A 194 12.47 -18.65 -1.71
C LEU A 194 12.30 -17.36 -2.49
N SER A 195 12.23 -17.42 -3.81
CA SER A 195 11.98 -16.22 -4.63
C SER A 195 10.60 -15.62 -4.34
N ALA A 196 9.58 -16.45 -4.16
CA ALA A 196 8.22 -16.01 -3.85
C ALA A 196 8.14 -15.31 -2.48
N ILE A 197 8.64 -15.96 -1.43
CA ILE A 197 8.58 -15.43 -0.07
C ILE A 197 9.44 -14.16 0.09
N ASN A 198 10.61 -14.12 -0.53
CA ASN A 198 11.49 -12.96 -0.52
C ASN A 198 10.86 -11.76 -1.22
N LEU A 199 10.17 -11.97 -2.34
CA LEU A 199 9.45 -10.90 -3.02
C LEU A 199 8.38 -10.27 -2.11
N TRP A 200 7.58 -11.09 -1.44
CA TRP A 200 6.52 -10.59 -0.57
C TRP A 200 7.06 -9.96 0.71
N ASP A 201 8.09 -10.51 1.32
CA ASP A 201 8.80 -9.88 2.43
C ASP A 201 9.35 -8.51 2.02
N ASN A 202 9.90 -8.38 0.81
CA ASN A 202 10.37 -7.12 0.27
C ASN A 202 9.23 -6.13 0.00
N ILE A 203 8.08 -6.57 -0.51
CA ILE A 203 6.92 -5.70 -0.71
C ILE A 203 6.53 -5.03 0.62
N ILE A 204 6.44 -5.81 1.69
CA ILE A 204 6.10 -5.28 3.02
C ILE A 204 7.22 -4.36 3.53
N SER A 205 8.47 -4.79 3.44
CA SER A 205 9.64 -4.02 3.89
C SER A 205 9.73 -2.66 3.20
N TRP A 206 9.55 -2.62 1.88
CA TRP A 206 9.56 -1.37 1.12
C TRP A 206 8.41 -0.44 1.48
N GLN A 207 7.22 -0.98 1.74
CA GLN A 207 6.10 -0.17 2.23
C GLN A 207 6.40 0.41 3.62
N GLN A 208 7.00 -0.37 4.51
CA GLN A 208 7.43 0.09 5.84
C GLN A 208 8.53 1.15 5.75
N GLU A 209 9.47 0.99 4.84
CA GLU A 209 10.50 1.98 4.55
C GLU A 209 9.90 3.32 4.08
N LEU A 210 8.93 3.28 3.17
CA LEU A 210 8.24 4.48 2.70
C LEU A 210 7.50 5.20 3.85
N MET A 211 6.97 4.44 4.80
CA MET A 211 6.31 4.99 6.00
C MET A 211 7.28 5.46 7.08
N GLY A 212 8.57 5.14 6.98
CA GLY A 212 9.57 5.45 7.99
C GLY A 212 9.41 4.64 9.27
N ILE A 213 8.97 3.37 9.19
CA ILE A 213 8.74 2.49 10.34
C ILE A 213 9.58 1.21 10.33
N ASP A 214 10.45 1.04 9.37
CA ASP A 214 11.28 -0.15 9.23
C ASP A 214 12.35 -0.30 10.33
N ASP A 215 12.72 0.80 10.97
CA ASP A 215 13.71 0.86 12.06
C ASP A 215 13.21 0.28 13.39
N VAL A 216 11.89 0.14 13.57
CA VAL A 216 11.34 -0.49 14.80
C VAL A 216 11.41 -2.02 14.77
N ARG A 217 11.76 -2.63 13.65
CA ARG A 217 11.96 -4.07 13.50
C ARG A 217 13.45 -4.43 13.61
N PRO A 218 13.78 -5.64 14.09
CA PRO A 218 12.90 -6.63 14.76
C PRO A 218 12.79 -6.43 16.27
N SER A 219 13.40 -5.40 16.83
CA SER A 219 13.56 -5.24 18.28
C SER A 219 12.23 -4.98 19.03
N GLN A 220 11.27 -4.38 18.37
CA GLN A 220 10.00 -3.97 18.97
C GLN A 220 8.78 -4.57 18.28
N VAL A 221 8.81 -4.72 16.96
CA VAL A 221 7.71 -5.26 16.13
C VAL A 221 8.24 -6.35 15.23
N ASN A 222 7.72 -7.56 15.38
CA ASN A 222 8.11 -8.70 14.57
C ASN A 222 6.94 -9.52 14.01
N ASN A 223 5.71 -9.05 14.20
CA ASN A 223 4.52 -9.73 13.69
C ASN A 223 4.51 -9.82 12.17
N HIS A 224 3.82 -10.84 11.67
CA HIS A 224 3.62 -11.07 10.25
C HIS A 224 2.29 -10.47 9.78
N LEU A 225 2.22 -10.11 8.51
CA LEU A 225 0.97 -10.03 7.79
C LEU A 225 0.52 -11.44 7.41
N PHE A 226 -0.78 -11.69 7.45
CA PHE A 226 -1.34 -13.01 7.23
C PHE A 226 -2.09 -13.05 5.92
N ALA A 227 -1.64 -13.88 4.99
CA ALA A 227 -2.25 -14.03 3.67
C ALA A 227 -2.94 -15.40 3.57
N ILE A 228 -4.18 -15.39 3.09
CA ILE A 228 -4.99 -16.58 2.86
C ILE A 228 -5.39 -16.72 1.39
N SER A 229 -5.80 -17.92 1.02
CA SER A 229 -6.21 -18.27 -0.35
C SER A 229 -7.68 -18.73 -0.39
N PRO A 230 -8.65 -17.83 -0.31
CA PRO A 230 -10.05 -18.20 -0.40
C PRO A 230 -10.42 -18.79 -1.76
N GLU A 231 -11.53 -19.55 -1.80
CA GLU A 231 -12.05 -20.15 -3.03
C GLU A 231 -12.76 -19.15 -3.92
N GLY A 232 -13.25 -18.06 -3.34
CA GLY A 232 -13.90 -16.94 -4.04
C GLY A 232 -13.25 -15.59 -3.70
N SER A 233 -13.86 -14.49 -4.16
CA SER A 233 -13.43 -13.11 -3.87
C SER A 233 -11.97 -12.83 -4.28
N TYR A 234 -11.82 -12.30 -5.47
CA TYR A 234 -10.57 -12.15 -6.21
C TYR A 234 -9.37 -11.70 -5.36
N MET A 235 -9.45 -10.52 -4.74
CA MET A 235 -8.46 -9.98 -3.81
C MET A 235 -9.15 -9.07 -2.81
N TRP A 236 -8.68 -9.08 -1.56
CA TRP A 236 -9.23 -8.21 -0.51
C TRP A 236 -8.28 -8.09 0.68
N ALA A 237 -8.47 -7.04 1.47
CA ALA A 237 -7.84 -6.86 2.77
C ALA A 237 -8.91 -6.64 3.83
N SER A 238 -8.75 -7.25 4.98
CA SER A 238 -9.65 -7.10 6.12
C SER A 238 -8.91 -7.32 7.40
N ASP A 239 -9.00 -6.35 8.32
CA ASP A 239 -8.41 -6.42 9.63
C ASP A 239 -6.92 -6.82 9.57
N TYR A 240 -6.55 -8.00 10.06
CA TYR A 240 -5.16 -8.48 10.13
C TYR A 240 -4.72 -9.33 8.94
N ARG A 241 -5.59 -9.59 7.98
CA ARG A 241 -5.32 -10.53 6.89
C ARG A 241 -5.64 -9.98 5.51
N ILE A 242 -5.02 -10.58 4.52
CA ILE A 242 -5.25 -10.33 3.11
C ILE A 242 -5.60 -11.63 2.41
N GLY A 243 -6.53 -11.58 1.45
CA GLY A 243 -7.02 -12.73 0.73
C GLY A 243 -6.78 -12.64 -0.76
N PHE A 244 -6.38 -13.76 -1.36
CA PHE A 244 -6.18 -13.89 -2.81
C PHE A 244 -6.82 -15.18 -3.27
N VAL A 245 -7.73 -15.10 -4.22
CA VAL A 245 -8.42 -16.29 -4.73
C VAL A 245 -7.40 -17.37 -5.14
N TYR A 246 -7.61 -18.59 -4.68
CA TYR A 246 -6.63 -19.67 -4.81
C TYR A 246 -6.28 -20.03 -6.27
N THR A 247 -7.15 -19.72 -7.22
CA THR A 247 -6.91 -19.95 -8.65
C THR A 247 -5.94 -18.94 -9.27
N TYR A 248 -5.59 -17.87 -8.55
CA TYR A 248 -4.73 -16.78 -9.05
C TYR A 248 -3.33 -16.77 -8.42
N LEU A 249 -3.03 -17.71 -7.54
CA LEU A 249 -1.79 -17.70 -6.75
C LEU A 249 -0.52 -17.72 -7.61
N ASN A 250 -0.50 -18.46 -8.72
CA ASN A 250 0.70 -18.54 -9.56
C ASN A 250 1.07 -17.18 -10.19
N ASN A 251 0.09 -16.31 -10.44
CA ASN A 251 0.34 -14.99 -11.03
C ASN A 251 1.00 -14.02 -10.06
N ILE A 252 0.80 -14.20 -8.76
CA ILE A 252 1.27 -13.28 -7.71
C ILE A 252 2.37 -13.86 -6.84
N LEU A 253 2.63 -15.16 -6.91
CA LEU A 253 3.66 -15.84 -6.11
C LEU A 253 4.82 -16.36 -6.95
N LEU A 254 4.56 -16.93 -8.12
CA LEU A 254 5.63 -17.41 -8.97
C LEU A 254 6.44 -16.22 -9.49
N TYR A 255 7.68 -16.11 -9.02
CA TYR A 255 8.53 -14.94 -9.28
C TYR A 255 8.63 -14.58 -10.76
N ASP A 256 8.83 -15.58 -11.64
CA ASP A 256 8.93 -15.33 -13.07
C ASP A 256 7.63 -14.78 -13.68
N ASN A 257 6.47 -15.22 -13.19
CA ASN A 257 5.18 -14.69 -13.64
C ASN A 257 4.98 -13.24 -13.16
N VAL A 258 5.35 -12.94 -11.92
CA VAL A 258 5.28 -11.57 -11.39
C VAL A 258 6.18 -10.63 -12.20
N MET A 259 7.40 -11.08 -12.50
CA MET A 259 8.38 -10.25 -13.21
C MET A 259 8.13 -10.17 -14.72
N ALA A 260 7.47 -11.17 -15.32
CA ALA A 260 7.11 -11.14 -16.75
C ALA A 260 5.96 -10.17 -17.05
N ALA A 261 5.02 -10.02 -16.15
CA ALA A 261 3.88 -9.11 -16.29
C ALA A 261 4.24 -7.68 -15.90
N LYS A 262 3.51 -6.72 -16.46
CA LYS A 262 3.72 -5.29 -16.13
C LYS A 262 3.34 -4.96 -14.69
N ASP A 263 2.26 -5.55 -14.17
CA ASP A 263 1.64 -5.12 -12.94
C ASP A 263 1.09 -6.25 -12.04
N ASN A 264 1.56 -7.48 -12.16
CA ASN A 264 1.08 -8.57 -11.30
C ASN A 264 1.35 -8.32 -9.80
N ALA A 265 2.37 -7.53 -9.46
CA ALA A 265 2.62 -7.12 -8.08
C ALA A 265 1.68 -6.00 -7.57
N TRP A 266 0.90 -5.38 -8.45
CA TRP A 266 -0.04 -4.31 -8.08
C TRP A 266 -1.05 -4.77 -7.03
N GLY A 267 -1.76 -5.88 -7.31
CA GLY A 267 -2.79 -6.39 -6.42
C GLY A 267 -2.27 -6.70 -5.01
N PRO A 268 -1.23 -7.52 -4.86
CA PRO A 268 -0.61 -7.74 -3.54
C PRO A 268 -0.20 -6.45 -2.83
N ALA A 269 0.44 -5.52 -3.54
CA ALA A 269 0.85 -4.24 -2.97
C ALA A 269 -0.33 -3.35 -2.59
N HIS A 270 -1.43 -3.40 -3.33
CA HIS A 270 -2.70 -2.70 -3.05
C HIS A 270 -3.34 -3.23 -1.76
N GLU A 271 -3.47 -4.56 -1.62
CA GLU A 271 -4.08 -5.15 -0.43
C GLU A 271 -3.21 -4.94 0.83
N ILE A 272 -1.89 -5.10 0.71
CA ILE A 272 -0.96 -4.74 1.78
C ILE A 272 -1.02 -3.23 2.07
N GLY A 273 -1.22 -2.42 1.04
CA GLY A 273 -1.41 -0.98 1.15
C GLY A 273 -2.61 -0.61 2.02
N HIS A 274 -3.70 -1.36 1.98
CA HIS A 274 -4.83 -1.16 2.89
C HIS A 274 -4.46 -1.35 4.37
N ILE A 275 -3.52 -2.21 4.68
CA ILE A 275 -3.01 -2.37 6.04
C ILE A 275 -2.20 -1.14 6.48
N HIS A 276 -1.50 -0.49 5.56
CA HIS A 276 -0.55 0.58 5.84
C HIS A 276 -1.09 2.01 5.66
N GLN A 277 -2.21 2.20 4.98
CA GLN A 277 -2.69 3.52 4.53
C GLN A 277 -3.31 4.41 5.61
N ARG A 278 -3.57 3.90 6.81
CA ARG A 278 -4.41 4.58 7.82
C ARG A 278 -4.06 6.06 8.03
N ALA A 279 -2.77 6.39 8.09
CA ALA A 279 -2.31 7.75 8.33
C ALA A 279 -2.65 8.74 7.19
N ILE A 280 -2.74 8.24 5.96
CA ILE A 280 -2.98 9.05 4.75
C ILE A 280 -4.37 8.83 4.15
N ASN A 281 -5.24 8.19 4.91
CA ASN A 281 -6.59 7.84 4.43
C ASN A 281 -7.67 8.71 5.09
N TRP A 282 -8.66 9.04 4.32
CA TRP A 282 -9.96 9.56 4.75
C TRP A 282 -11.03 9.03 3.79
N PRO A 283 -12.31 8.96 4.20
CA PRO A 283 -13.40 8.58 3.27
C PRO A 283 -13.39 9.43 2.01
N SER A 284 -13.48 8.85 0.87
CA SER A 284 -13.22 9.26 -0.50
C SER A 284 -11.83 8.96 -1.06
N SER A 285 -10.90 8.47 -0.24
CA SER A 285 -9.55 8.14 -0.69
C SER A 285 -9.10 6.70 -0.38
N THR A 286 -9.99 5.86 0.15
CA THR A 286 -9.62 4.52 0.63
C THR A 286 -9.08 3.62 -0.48
N GLU A 287 -9.63 3.69 -1.69
CA GLU A 287 -9.18 2.88 -2.83
C GLU A 287 -8.10 3.60 -3.68
N SER A 288 -7.64 4.75 -3.25
CA SER A 288 -6.63 5.54 -3.96
C SER A 288 -5.37 5.79 -3.14
N SER A 289 -5.49 6.08 -1.86
CA SER A 289 -4.31 6.34 -1.01
C SER A 289 -3.43 5.11 -0.81
N ASN A 290 -4.00 3.90 -0.76
CA ASN A 290 -3.26 2.65 -0.75
C ASN A 290 -2.46 2.41 -2.04
N ASN A 291 -2.84 3.02 -3.15
CA ASN A 291 -2.16 2.90 -4.44
C ASN A 291 -0.86 3.73 -4.54
N LEU A 292 -0.58 4.59 -3.57
CA LEU A 292 0.78 5.09 -3.37
C LEU A 292 1.76 3.92 -3.21
N PHE A 293 1.40 2.96 -2.38
CA PHE A 293 2.20 1.75 -2.14
C PHE A 293 2.29 0.86 -3.37
N SER A 294 1.18 0.70 -4.11
CA SER A 294 1.17 -0.09 -5.35
C SER A 294 2.13 0.48 -6.39
N ASN A 295 2.07 1.78 -6.63
CA ASN A 295 3.00 2.48 -7.53
C ASN A 295 4.45 2.35 -7.07
N TYR A 296 4.69 2.52 -5.77
CA TYR A 296 6.02 2.43 -5.19
C TYR A 296 6.63 1.04 -5.36
N ILE A 297 5.86 -0.01 -5.11
CA ILE A 297 6.33 -1.39 -5.29
C ILE A 297 6.66 -1.69 -6.76
N LEU A 298 5.81 -1.28 -7.69
CA LEU A 298 6.12 -1.44 -9.12
C LEU A 298 7.42 -0.70 -9.49
N PHE A 299 7.59 0.51 -8.99
CA PHE A 299 8.84 1.26 -9.20
C PHE A 299 10.07 0.52 -8.63
N LYS A 300 9.97 -0.01 -7.42
CA LYS A 300 11.05 -0.79 -6.77
C LYS A 300 11.41 -2.06 -7.55
N LEU A 301 10.45 -2.64 -8.26
CA LEU A 301 10.66 -3.82 -9.12
C LEU A 301 11.16 -3.47 -10.53
N GLY A 302 11.43 -2.19 -10.81
CA GLY A 302 11.82 -1.75 -12.14
C GLY A 302 10.68 -1.80 -13.15
N LYS A 303 9.44 -1.79 -12.66
CA LYS A 303 8.21 -1.75 -13.45
C LYS A 303 7.59 -0.35 -13.38
N TYR A 304 6.60 -0.13 -14.20
CA TYR A 304 5.80 1.08 -14.12
C TYR A 304 4.32 0.73 -14.14
N CYS A 305 3.52 1.61 -13.54
CA CYS A 305 2.09 1.43 -13.52
C CYS A 305 1.46 1.94 -14.81
N SER A 306 0.78 1.04 -15.54
CA SER A 306 -0.07 1.43 -16.67
C SER A 306 -1.42 2.01 -16.22
N ARG A 307 -1.73 1.92 -14.93
CA ARG A 307 -2.94 2.48 -14.33
C ARG A 307 -2.71 3.94 -13.96
N GLY A 308 -3.79 4.64 -13.79
CA GLY A 308 -3.78 6.05 -13.47
C GLY A 308 -4.02 6.91 -14.71
N SER A 309 -4.91 7.87 -14.54
CA SER A 309 -5.27 8.81 -15.58
C SER A 309 -4.12 9.77 -15.87
N GLU A 310 -4.07 10.27 -17.07
CA GLU A 310 -3.16 11.34 -17.47
C GLU A 310 -3.52 12.67 -16.79
N LEU A 311 -2.61 13.63 -16.81
CA LEU A 311 -2.89 14.98 -16.31
C LEU A 311 -4.03 15.68 -17.07
N SER A 312 -4.30 15.29 -18.31
CA SER A 312 -5.47 15.74 -19.06
C SER A 312 -6.80 15.39 -18.36
N ALA A 313 -6.88 14.25 -17.68
CA ALA A 313 -8.06 13.89 -16.88
C ALA A 313 -8.23 14.81 -15.66
N LEU A 314 -7.13 15.19 -15.01
CA LEU A 314 -7.17 16.20 -13.94
C LEU A 314 -7.66 17.55 -14.48
N ALA A 315 -7.10 17.99 -15.61
CA ALA A 315 -7.51 19.23 -16.25
C ALA A 315 -9.02 19.24 -16.57
N LYS A 316 -9.52 18.14 -17.14
CA LYS A 316 -10.95 17.97 -17.39
C LYS A 316 -11.77 18.03 -16.10
N ALA A 317 -11.43 17.23 -15.11
CA ALA A 317 -12.15 17.18 -13.84
C ALA A 317 -12.21 18.54 -13.16
N ARG A 318 -11.12 19.30 -13.16
CA ARG A 318 -11.05 20.60 -12.48
C ARG A 318 -11.63 21.76 -13.27
N PHE A 319 -11.36 21.86 -14.57
CA PHE A 319 -11.72 23.03 -15.37
C PHE A 319 -13.01 22.85 -16.18
N VAL A 320 -13.34 21.64 -16.56
CA VAL A 320 -14.57 21.35 -17.32
C VAL A 320 -15.69 20.93 -16.38
N ASP A 321 -15.45 19.86 -15.60
CA ASP A 321 -16.48 19.26 -14.76
C ASP A 321 -16.63 19.97 -13.41
N LYS A 322 -15.70 20.87 -13.06
CA LYS A 322 -15.72 21.67 -11.81
C LYS A 322 -15.81 20.81 -10.54
N GLN A 323 -15.15 19.68 -10.55
CA GLN A 323 -15.20 18.71 -9.46
C GLN A 323 -14.26 19.10 -8.30
N ALA A 324 -14.71 18.89 -7.08
CA ALA A 324 -13.89 18.88 -5.89
C ALA A 324 -13.21 17.51 -5.72
N TRP A 325 -12.25 17.38 -4.81
CA TRP A 325 -11.51 16.14 -4.59
C TRP A 325 -12.43 14.92 -4.43
N TRP A 326 -13.43 15.00 -3.55
CA TRP A 326 -14.25 13.85 -3.16
C TRP A 326 -14.98 13.16 -4.31
N ASN A 327 -15.28 13.87 -5.38
CA ASN A 327 -16.03 13.32 -6.53
C ASN A 327 -15.28 13.43 -7.86
N MET A 328 -13.96 13.66 -7.81
CA MET A 328 -13.17 13.87 -9.01
C MET A 328 -13.14 12.59 -9.87
N GLY A 329 -13.61 12.72 -11.11
CA GLY A 329 -13.70 11.61 -12.04
C GLY A 329 -14.88 10.67 -11.83
N SER A 330 -15.72 10.87 -10.81
CA SER A 330 -16.86 10.02 -10.51
C SER A 330 -18.16 10.81 -10.49
N ALA A 331 -19.22 10.22 -11.03
CA ALA A 331 -20.58 10.76 -10.89
C ALA A 331 -21.20 10.40 -9.53
N THR A 332 -20.69 9.37 -8.88
CA THR A 332 -21.10 8.91 -7.56
C THR A 332 -19.87 8.69 -6.70
N HIS A 333 -19.88 9.17 -5.49
CA HIS A 333 -18.79 9.03 -4.54
C HIS A 333 -18.56 7.59 -4.04
N GLN A 334 -19.41 6.66 -4.43
CA GLN A 334 -19.23 5.22 -4.17
C GLN A 334 -18.22 4.57 -5.11
N ASN A 335 -18.07 5.15 -6.32
CA ASN A 335 -17.15 4.68 -7.34
C ASN A 335 -16.21 5.83 -7.71
N GLU A 336 -15.37 6.21 -6.76
CA GLU A 336 -14.34 7.23 -6.99
C GLU A 336 -13.42 6.83 -8.15
N ASP A 337 -12.96 7.82 -8.90
CA ASP A 337 -11.92 7.57 -9.90
C ASP A 337 -10.58 7.43 -9.19
N THR A 338 -10.31 6.20 -8.79
CA THR A 338 -9.06 5.85 -8.11
C THR A 338 -7.83 6.17 -8.96
N GLU A 339 -8.00 6.21 -10.27
CA GLU A 339 -6.92 6.47 -11.22
C GLU A 339 -6.51 7.93 -11.27
N ILE A 340 -7.43 8.87 -11.13
CA ILE A 340 -7.09 10.29 -10.94
C ILE A 340 -6.55 10.53 -9.54
N HIS A 341 -7.25 10.07 -8.50
CA HIS A 341 -6.88 10.30 -7.10
C HIS A 341 -5.50 9.78 -6.74
N MET A 342 -5.13 8.58 -7.20
CA MET A 342 -3.81 8.02 -6.90
C MET A 342 -2.66 8.85 -7.48
N ARG A 343 -2.89 9.60 -8.54
CA ARG A 343 -1.87 10.44 -9.19
C ARG A 343 -1.40 11.58 -8.30
N MET A 344 -2.22 12.09 -7.39
CA MET A 344 -1.83 13.16 -6.47
C MET A 344 -0.66 12.74 -5.57
N ASN A 345 -0.82 11.64 -4.84
CA ASN A 345 0.24 11.14 -3.97
C ASN A 345 1.47 10.71 -4.77
N TRP A 346 1.26 10.13 -5.94
CA TRP A 346 2.33 9.71 -6.81
C TRP A 346 3.10 10.89 -7.42
N GLN A 347 2.45 12.03 -7.68
CA GLN A 347 3.13 13.27 -8.07
C GLN A 347 4.06 13.78 -6.98
N LEU A 348 3.60 13.79 -5.73
CA LEU A 348 4.42 14.18 -4.58
C LEU A 348 5.64 13.27 -4.45
N TRP A 349 5.45 11.95 -4.62
CA TRP A 349 6.58 11.02 -4.59
C TRP A 349 7.55 11.24 -5.75
N ASN A 350 7.08 11.36 -6.98
CA ASN A 350 7.92 11.60 -8.15
C ASN A 350 8.76 12.88 -7.97
N TYR A 351 8.13 13.95 -7.55
CA TYR A 351 8.81 15.23 -7.39
C TYR A 351 9.82 15.22 -6.25
N TYR A 352 9.40 14.83 -5.06
CA TYR A 352 10.27 14.91 -3.89
C TYR A 352 11.32 13.79 -3.84
N HIS A 353 10.94 12.57 -4.09
CA HIS A 353 11.85 11.42 -3.98
C HIS A 353 12.58 11.13 -5.29
N ARG A 354 11.83 10.83 -6.35
CA ARG A 354 12.42 10.39 -7.61
C ARG A 354 13.26 11.48 -8.29
N CYS A 355 12.80 12.72 -8.29
CA CYS A 355 13.56 13.87 -8.79
C CYS A 355 14.59 14.39 -7.77
N GLY A 356 14.59 13.91 -6.53
CA GLY A 356 15.63 14.16 -5.55
C GLY A 356 15.54 15.49 -4.82
N TYR A 357 14.38 16.15 -4.78
CA TYR A 357 14.24 17.43 -4.10
C TYR A 357 14.14 17.31 -2.59
N LYS A 358 13.42 16.29 -2.07
CA LYS A 358 13.27 15.99 -0.65
C LYS A 358 13.05 14.47 -0.46
N THR A 359 14.14 13.72 -0.43
CA THR A 359 14.12 12.26 -0.46
C THR A 359 13.62 11.59 0.81
N ASP A 360 13.25 12.37 1.82
CA ASP A 360 12.66 11.93 3.08
C ASP A 360 11.23 12.46 3.30
N PHE A 361 10.62 13.03 2.26
CA PHE A 361 9.31 13.68 2.36
C PHE A 361 8.23 12.75 2.92
N TRP A 362 8.06 11.55 2.35
CA TRP A 362 7.01 10.64 2.79
C TRP A 362 7.25 10.11 4.20
N GLN A 363 8.49 9.78 4.56
CA GLN A 363 8.83 9.36 5.92
C GLN A 363 8.48 10.46 6.95
N LYS A 364 8.81 11.71 6.64
CA LYS A 364 8.45 12.85 7.47
C LYS A 364 6.95 13.06 7.54
N LEU A 365 6.23 12.95 6.43
CA LEU A 365 4.79 13.12 6.40
C LEU A 365 4.08 12.05 7.25
N PHE A 366 4.43 10.78 7.09
CA PHE A 366 3.87 9.71 7.92
C PHE A 366 4.16 9.93 9.40
N LYS A 367 5.37 10.36 9.74
CA LYS A 367 5.73 10.67 11.13
C LYS A 367 4.87 11.81 11.71
N LEU A 368 4.72 12.90 10.97
CA LEU A 368 3.88 14.03 11.39
C LEU A 368 2.42 13.60 11.58
N LEU A 369 1.89 12.80 10.68
CA LEU A 369 0.51 12.29 10.77
C LEU A 369 0.32 11.35 11.97
N ARG A 370 1.34 10.60 12.37
CA ARG A 370 1.32 9.78 13.59
C ARG A 370 1.39 10.62 14.87
N GLU A 371 2.17 11.70 14.86
CA GLU A 371 2.40 12.56 16.04
C GLU A 371 1.29 13.61 16.24
N ASP A 372 0.75 14.13 15.15
CA ASP A 372 -0.31 15.15 15.16
C ASP A 372 -1.60 14.58 14.55
N ARG A 373 -2.25 13.71 15.30
CA ARG A 373 -3.49 13.03 14.87
C ARG A 373 -4.69 13.94 15.09
N ILE A 374 -5.64 13.85 14.18
CA ILE A 374 -6.97 14.40 14.38
C ILE A 374 -7.97 13.27 14.68
N VAL A 375 -8.91 13.55 15.57
CA VAL A 375 -10.07 12.69 15.82
C VAL A 375 -11.28 13.43 15.27
N GLU A 376 -11.60 13.16 14.03
CA GLU A 376 -12.63 13.88 13.30
C GLU A 376 -13.45 12.91 12.45
N SER A 377 -14.77 13.03 12.51
CA SER A 377 -15.68 12.22 11.68
C SER A 377 -15.90 12.81 10.29
N ASN A 378 -15.51 14.08 10.09
CA ASN A 378 -15.65 14.77 8.82
C ASN A 378 -14.48 14.46 7.89
N PRO A 379 -14.70 13.80 6.76
CA PRO A 379 -13.64 13.51 5.78
C PRO A 379 -12.92 14.76 5.28
N GLY A 380 -13.62 15.90 5.18
CA GLY A 380 -13.02 17.16 4.76
C GLY A 380 -11.97 17.69 5.73
N ALA A 381 -12.13 17.45 7.03
CA ALA A 381 -11.10 17.77 8.03
C ALA A 381 -9.85 16.90 7.84
N GLY A 382 -10.03 15.61 7.58
CA GLY A 382 -8.92 14.70 7.27
C GLY A 382 -8.13 15.10 6.01
N GLN A 383 -8.84 15.45 4.96
CA GLN A 383 -8.28 15.97 3.71
C GLN A 383 -7.42 17.22 3.95
N LEU A 384 -7.92 18.21 4.66
CA LEU A 384 -7.20 19.45 4.91
C LEU A 384 -6.05 19.27 5.91
N HIS A 385 -6.20 18.38 6.87
CA HIS A 385 -5.10 18.00 7.78
C HIS A 385 -3.93 17.38 7.01
N PHE A 386 -4.21 16.48 6.10
CA PHE A 386 -3.20 15.92 5.20
C PHE A 386 -2.45 17.03 4.42
N ALA A 387 -3.18 17.98 3.85
CA ALA A 387 -2.57 19.10 3.11
C ALA A 387 -1.64 19.95 3.99
N LYS A 388 -2.07 20.26 5.21
CA LYS A 388 -1.26 21.00 6.19
C LYS A 388 0.02 20.24 6.57
N MET A 389 -0.11 18.96 6.88
CA MET A 389 1.04 18.13 7.26
C MET A 389 1.99 17.88 6.08
N ALA A 390 1.47 17.75 4.88
CA ALA A 390 2.29 17.65 3.66
C ALA A 390 3.13 18.93 3.46
N SER A 391 2.56 20.09 3.64
CA SER A 391 3.29 21.37 3.58
C SER A 391 4.38 21.45 4.66
N LYS A 392 4.08 21.01 5.88
CA LYS A 392 5.06 20.96 6.96
C LYS A 392 6.20 19.98 6.67
N ALA A 393 5.88 18.79 6.18
CA ALA A 393 6.86 17.76 5.82
C ALA A 393 7.81 18.25 4.71
N ALA A 394 7.25 18.92 3.71
CA ALA A 394 8.01 19.49 2.60
C ALA A 394 8.76 20.76 2.98
N ASN A 395 8.35 21.45 4.05
CA ASN A 395 8.74 22.83 4.32
C ASN A 395 8.50 23.71 3.08
N GLU A 396 7.36 23.53 2.44
CA GLU A 396 6.92 24.27 1.27
C GLU A 396 5.42 24.54 1.32
N ASN A 397 4.99 25.72 0.85
CA ASN A 397 3.58 26.07 0.75
C ASN A 397 2.92 25.31 -0.41
N LEU A 398 2.19 24.27 -0.12
CA LEU A 398 1.53 23.43 -1.12
C LEU A 398 0.09 23.88 -1.46
N THR A 399 -0.28 25.12 -1.15
CA THR A 399 -1.63 25.63 -1.39
C THR A 399 -2.03 25.50 -2.86
N GLU A 400 -1.17 25.90 -3.80
CA GLU A 400 -1.50 25.82 -5.23
C GLU A 400 -1.61 24.37 -5.72
N PHE A 401 -0.75 23.48 -5.21
CA PHE A 401 -0.84 22.05 -5.51
C PHE A 401 -2.20 21.49 -5.07
N PHE A 402 -2.59 21.72 -3.84
CA PHE A 402 -3.86 21.20 -3.33
C PHE A 402 -5.08 21.90 -3.93
N ARG A 403 -4.95 23.15 -4.34
CA ARG A 403 -6.01 23.82 -5.11
C ARG A 403 -6.22 23.12 -6.45
N MET A 404 -5.14 22.80 -7.16
CA MET A 404 -5.20 22.05 -8.42
C MET A 404 -5.90 20.69 -8.25
N TRP A 405 -5.66 20.01 -7.12
CA TRP A 405 -6.25 18.71 -6.80
C TRP A 405 -7.63 18.79 -6.12
N GLY A 406 -8.27 19.97 -6.10
CA GLY A 406 -9.65 20.13 -5.62
C GLY A 406 -9.84 20.08 -4.12
N PHE A 407 -8.76 20.16 -3.32
CA PHE A 407 -8.84 20.13 -1.85
C PHE A 407 -9.47 21.40 -1.26
N LEU A 408 -9.34 22.53 -1.94
CA LEU A 408 -9.78 23.83 -1.47
C LEU A 408 -11.10 24.26 -2.09
N GLU A 409 -11.86 23.33 -2.63
CA GLU A 409 -13.21 23.58 -3.10
C GLU A 409 -14.20 23.37 -1.95
N PRO A 410 -15.13 24.31 -1.73
CA PRO A 410 -16.14 24.13 -0.70
C PRO A 410 -17.02 22.91 -0.93
N VAL A 411 -17.28 22.15 0.13
CA VAL A 411 -18.22 21.03 0.14
C VAL A 411 -19.17 21.26 1.31
N ASN A 412 -20.46 21.34 1.01
CA ASN A 412 -21.48 21.65 2.00
C ASN A 412 -22.34 20.42 2.31
N ASN A 413 -21.95 19.73 3.38
CA ASN A 413 -22.74 18.64 3.97
C ASN A 413 -23.19 17.59 2.95
N VAL A 414 -22.25 17.06 2.17
CA VAL A 414 -22.51 15.99 1.20
C VAL A 414 -22.39 14.65 1.89
N GLU A 415 -23.44 13.82 1.85
CA GLU A 415 -23.35 12.44 2.29
C GLU A 415 -22.58 11.62 1.25
N ILE A 416 -21.53 10.94 1.69
CA ILE A 416 -20.81 9.95 0.89
C ILE A 416 -20.90 8.58 1.55
N GLU A 417 -20.83 7.52 0.75
CA GLU A 417 -20.84 6.14 1.21
C GLU A 417 -19.56 5.44 0.71
N GLN A 418 -18.63 5.19 1.62
CA GLN A 418 -17.42 4.44 1.38
C GLN A 418 -17.02 3.71 2.66
N TYR A 419 -17.29 2.41 2.75
CA TYR A 419 -17.11 1.61 3.97
C TYR A 419 -17.78 2.23 5.21
N GLY A 420 -18.93 2.84 5.01
CA GLY A 420 -19.71 3.59 5.98
C GLY A 420 -20.31 4.84 5.36
N LYS A 421 -21.14 5.54 6.11
CA LYS A 421 -21.77 6.80 5.70
C LYS A 421 -21.10 7.97 6.40
N TRP A 422 -20.78 9.01 5.64
CA TRP A 422 -20.02 10.15 6.11
C TRP A 422 -20.62 11.45 5.60
N ASN A 423 -20.64 12.48 6.44
CA ASN A 423 -21.02 13.83 6.03
C ASN A 423 -19.75 14.62 5.71
N TYR A 424 -19.54 14.87 4.42
CA TYR A 424 -18.37 15.57 3.93
C TYR A 424 -18.58 17.08 3.97
N ASN A 425 -17.72 17.79 4.68
CA ASN A 425 -17.73 19.24 4.76
C ASN A 425 -16.32 19.81 4.55
N VAL A 426 -16.23 20.77 3.65
CA VAL A 426 -15.07 21.66 3.48
C VAL A 426 -15.62 23.07 3.46
N THR A 427 -15.61 23.74 4.60
CA THR A 427 -16.17 25.09 4.75
C THR A 427 -15.18 26.16 4.32
N PRO A 428 -15.64 27.37 3.94
CA PRO A 428 -14.73 28.49 3.68
C PRO A 428 -13.79 28.81 4.85
N THR A 429 -14.25 28.68 6.09
CA THR A 429 -13.41 28.86 7.28
C THR A 429 -12.31 27.80 7.37
N MET A 430 -12.64 26.53 7.15
CA MET A 430 -11.66 25.44 7.12
C MET A 430 -10.61 25.64 6.03
N ILE A 431 -11.04 26.09 4.85
CA ILE A 431 -10.14 26.42 3.72
C ILE A 431 -9.20 27.56 4.11
N ALA A 432 -9.72 28.64 4.67
CA ALA A 432 -8.93 29.79 5.08
C ALA A 432 -7.90 29.42 6.15
N GLU A 433 -8.26 28.60 7.13
CA GLU A 433 -7.34 28.08 8.14
C GLU A 433 -6.23 27.22 7.54
N ALA A 434 -6.57 26.31 6.61
CA ALA A 434 -5.58 25.48 5.95
C ALA A 434 -4.62 26.32 5.08
N VAL A 435 -5.14 27.28 4.31
CA VAL A 435 -4.33 28.19 3.51
C VAL A 435 -3.42 29.03 4.39
N SER A 436 -3.94 29.59 5.49
CA SER A 436 -3.15 30.35 6.47
C SER A 436 -2.02 29.48 7.06
N TYR A 437 -2.30 28.25 7.44
CA TYR A 437 -1.29 27.34 7.95
C TYR A 437 -0.19 27.04 6.91
N MET A 438 -0.58 26.71 5.69
CA MET A 438 0.39 26.41 4.62
C MET A 438 1.21 27.64 4.20
N SER A 439 0.66 28.84 4.32
CA SER A 439 1.33 30.10 3.94
C SER A 439 2.52 30.46 4.82
N GLN A 440 2.69 29.84 5.99
CA GLN A 440 3.87 30.03 6.82
C GLN A 440 5.14 29.42 6.22
N PHE A 441 4.99 28.52 5.25
CA PHE A 441 6.11 27.87 4.57
C PHE A 441 6.46 28.62 3.27
N PRO A 442 7.72 28.55 2.81
CA PRO A 442 8.11 29.20 1.58
C PRO A 442 7.42 28.58 0.35
N ALA A 443 7.23 29.37 -0.70
CA ALA A 443 6.69 28.87 -1.96
C ALA A 443 7.57 27.74 -2.53
N PRO A 444 6.97 26.74 -3.19
CA PRO A 444 7.73 25.73 -3.93
C PRO A 444 8.59 26.39 -5.01
N LYS A 445 9.75 25.83 -5.25
CA LYS A 445 10.68 26.34 -6.29
C LYS A 445 10.30 25.86 -7.69
N HIS A 446 9.23 25.06 -7.82
CA HIS A 446 8.89 24.35 -9.05
C HIS A 446 7.39 24.23 -9.25
N ALA A 447 6.99 24.15 -10.51
CA ALA A 447 5.62 23.85 -10.92
C ALA A 447 5.37 22.33 -11.01
N PHE A 448 5.63 21.61 -9.95
CA PHE A 448 5.65 20.14 -9.94
C PHE A 448 4.26 19.48 -10.03
N TYR A 449 3.19 20.21 -9.91
CA TYR A 449 1.83 19.67 -10.12
C TYR A 449 1.53 19.36 -11.59
N TYR A 450 2.44 19.72 -12.51
CA TYR A 450 2.40 19.31 -13.92
C TYR A 450 3.34 18.14 -14.25
N LEU A 451 3.94 17.52 -13.24
CA LEU A 451 4.89 16.45 -13.44
C LEU A 451 4.21 15.18 -13.95
N GLU A 452 4.65 14.67 -15.10
CA GLU A 452 4.20 13.41 -15.67
C GLU A 452 5.35 12.40 -15.68
N ASP A 453 5.08 11.18 -15.22
CA ASP A 453 6.06 10.09 -15.15
C ASP A 453 5.89 9.02 -16.22
N ARG A 454 4.84 9.13 -17.02
CA ARG A 454 4.52 8.17 -18.07
C ARG A 454 4.93 8.71 -19.43
N LYS A 455 5.44 7.82 -20.28
CA LYS A 455 5.81 8.11 -21.66
C LYS A 455 4.82 7.44 -22.61
N ASN A 456 4.79 7.87 -23.85
CA ASN A 456 3.90 7.36 -24.88
C ASN A 456 3.89 5.83 -24.95
N ASN A 457 5.05 5.19 -24.87
CA ASN A 457 5.18 3.74 -24.97
C ASN A 457 4.70 3.00 -23.71
N ASP A 458 4.56 3.70 -22.58
CA ASP A 458 4.21 3.08 -21.30
C ASP A 458 2.71 2.83 -21.20
N VAL A 459 1.91 3.78 -21.66
CA VAL A 459 0.45 3.80 -21.49
C VAL A 459 -0.32 4.03 -22.79
N GLY A 460 0.31 3.90 -23.93
CA GLY A 460 -0.34 4.11 -25.23
C GLY A 460 -0.71 5.56 -25.54
N ILE A 461 -0.02 6.51 -24.91
CA ILE A 461 -0.19 7.94 -25.23
C ILE A 461 0.47 8.21 -26.59
N GLU A 462 -0.29 8.73 -27.53
CA GLU A 462 0.21 8.97 -28.89
C GLU A 462 1.06 10.23 -29.02
N GLN A 463 0.92 11.19 -28.10
CA GLN A 463 1.61 12.46 -28.15
C GLN A 463 2.72 12.53 -27.09
N TYR A 464 3.84 13.14 -27.48
CA TYR A 464 4.90 13.45 -26.54
C TYR A 464 4.42 14.47 -25.50
N GLN A 465 4.69 14.17 -24.24
CA GLN A 465 4.37 15.05 -23.11
C GLN A 465 5.61 15.83 -22.67
N VAL A 466 5.41 17.10 -22.33
CA VAL A 466 6.44 17.92 -21.68
C VAL A 466 6.39 17.76 -20.16
N GLY A 467 7.42 18.20 -19.45
CA GLY A 467 7.45 18.22 -17.99
C GLY A 467 7.51 16.84 -17.36
N ASP A 468 8.09 15.86 -18.02
CA ASP A 468 8.24 14.51 -17.50
C ASP A 468 9.29 14.40 -16.37
N VAL A 469 9.28 13.27 -15.67
CA VAL A 469 10.25 12.98 -14.60
C VAL A 469 11.69 13.06 -15.09
N GLY A 470 11.97 12.63 -16.32
CA GLY A 470 13.30 12.70 -16.91
C GLY A 470 13.79 14.14 -17.04
N TYR A 471 12.91 15.02 -17.48
CA TYR A 471 13.18 16.46 -17.57
C TYR A 471 13.55 17.05 -16.20
N TYR A 472 12.70 16.84 -15.19
CA TYR A 472 12.95 17.35 -13.84
C TYR A 472 14.21 16.74 -13.20
N THR A 473 14.49 15.47 -13.46
CA THR A 473 15.69 14.81 -12.94
C THR A 473 16.96 15.36 -13.57
N GLN A 474 16.90 15.65 -14.86
CA GLN A 474 18.05 16.16 -15.62
C GLN A 474 18.37 17.62 -15.30
N PHE A 475 17.36 18.49 -15.30
CA PHE A 475 17.55 19.94 -15.21
C PHE A 475 17.25 20.52 -13.83
N LYS A 476 16.46 19.79 -13.03
CA LYS A 476 15.97 20.28 -11.73
C LYS A 476 15.30 21.64 -11.86
N ASN A 477 15.89 22.69 -11.28
CA ASN A 477 15.33 24.03 -11.30
C ASN A 477 15.97 24.94 -12.33
N ASP A 478 17.04 24.50 -12.94
CA ASP A 478 17.93 25.39 -13.71
C ASP A 478 17.46 25.57 -15.13
N GLN A 479 16.55 24.72 -15.62
CA GLN A 479 16.04 24.84 -16.98
C GLN A 479 15.12 26.03 -17.12
N LYS A 480 15.52 26.95 -17.98
CA LYS A 480 14.74 28.14 -18.37
C LYS A 480 14.29 28.01 -19.82
N ILE A 481 13.15 28.63 -20.11
CA ILE A 481 12.67 28.75 -21.48
C ILE A 481 13.49 29.84 -22.18
N THR A 482 14.37 29.43 -23.09
CA THR A 482 15.22 30.34 -23.89
C THR A 482 14.65 30.60 -25.27
N LYS A 483 13.85 29.67 -25.78
CA LYS A 483 13.22 29.74 -27.10
C LYS A 483 12.00 30.66 -27.11
N ASN A 484 11.69 31.22 -28.24
CA ASN A 484 10.42 31.89 -28.49
C ASN A 484 9.35 30.81 -28.73
N VAL A 485 8.51 30.58 -27.75
CA VAL A 485 7.41 29.64 -27.88
C VAL A 485 6.28 30.28 -28.65
N THR A 486 5.84 29.63 -29.71
CA THR A 486 4.73 30.11 -30.55
C THR A 486 3.60 29.09 -30.58
N TYR A 487 2.41 29.54 -30.93
CA TYR A 487 1.27 28.64 -31.12
C TYR A 487 0.47 29.06 -32.36
N THR A 488 -0.21 28.08 -32.94
CA THR A 488 -1.27 28.28 -33.91
C THR A 488 -2.61 27.87 -33.29
N ARG A 489 -3.67 28.52 -33.71
CA ARG A 489 -5.02 28.20 -33.24
C ARG A 489 -5.96 28.01 -34.44
N SER A 490 -6.67 26.92 -34.43
CA SER A 490 -7.79 26.65 -35.37
C SER A 490 -9.01 26.29 -34.56
N GLY A 491 -9.95 27.21 -34.39
CA GLY A 491 -11.08 27.05 -33.48
C GLY A 491 -10.61 26.91 -32.02
N GLN A 492 -10.91 25.78 -31.41
CA GLN A 492 -10.44 25.43 -30.05
C GLN A 492 -9.16 24.60 -30.06
N HIS A 493 -8.62 24.28 -31.23
CA HIS A 493 -7.42 23.48 -31.37
C HIS A 493 -6.17 24.35 -31.31
N ILE A 494 -5.23 23.97 -30.43
CA ILE A 494 -3.95 24.66 -30.21
C ILE A 494 -2.81 23.72 -30.62
N THR A 495 -1.86 24.29 -31.36
CA THR A 495 -0.59 23.61 -31.69
C THR A 495 0.56 24.48 -31.24
N ILE A 496 1.44 23.96 -30.40
CA ILE A 496 2.59 24.66 -29.82
C ILE A 496 3.84 24.32 -30.63
N SER A 497 4.65 25.33 -30.90
CA SER A 497 5.97 25.17 -31.50
C SER A 497 7.06 25.74 -30.62
N SER A 498 8.21 25.04 -30.57
CA SER A 498 9.37 25.41 -29.74
C SER A 498 9.06 25.39 -28.21
N GLY A 499 8.17 24.51 -27.79
CA GLY A 499 7.73 24.38 -26.38
C GLY A 499 8.45 23.32 -25.58
N ASP A 500 9.49 22.70 -26.07
CA ASP A 500 10.20 21.58 -25.48
C ASP A 500 10.95 21.91 -24.18
N GLU A 501 11.12 23.19 -23.84
CA GLU A 501 11.71 23.63 -22.57
C GLU A 501 10.64 23.94 -21.49
N ALA A 502 9.37 23.82 -21.82
CA ALA A 502 8.26 24.03 -20.88
C ALA A 502 7.92 22.76 -20.10
N VAL A 503 7.22 22.91 -18.99
CA VAL A 503 6.66 21.78 -18.22
C VAL A 503 5.15 21.64 -18.44
N ALA A 504 4.49 22.69 -18.88
CA ALA A 504 3.07 22.70 -19.24
C ALA A 504 2.75 23.94 -20.08
N PHE A 505 1.56 23.93 -20.68
CA PHE A 505 0.98 25.09 -21.36
C PHE A 505 -0.34 25.42 -20.68
N GLU A 506 -0.48 26.67 -20.23
CA GLU A 506 -1.69 27.15 -19.57
C GLU A 506 -2.45 28.09 -20.49
N VAL A 507 -3.76 27.89 -20.58
CA VAL A 507 -4.70 28.87 -21.17
C VAL A 507 -5.21 29.74 -20.03
N LYS A 508 -4.92 31.02 -20.06
CA LYS A 508 -5.29 31.95 -18.99
C LYS A 508 -6.13 33.11 -19.49
N LYS A 509 -7.02 33.56 -18.62
CA LYS A 509 -7.75 34.81 -18.76
C LYS A 509 -7.38 35.70 -17.58
N GLY A 510 -6.54 36.69 -17.82
CA GLY A 510 -5.90 37.43 -16.74
C GLY A 510 -5.03 36.53 -15.88
N SER A 511 -5.30 36.51 -14.56
CA SER A 511 -4.60 35.63 -13.59
C SER A 511 -5.23 34.25 -13.48
N GLU A 512 -6.41 34.04 -14.03
CA GLU A 512 -7.17 32.80 -13.93
C GLU A 512 -6.70 31.77 -14.95
N ILE A 513 -6.38 30.56 -14.49
CA ILE A 513 -6.11 29.40 -15.37
C ILE A 513 -7.46 28.83 -15.80
N MET A 514 -7.72 28.87 -17.11
CA MET A 514 -8.96 28.35 -17.70
C MET A 514 -8.84 26.88 -18.09
N TYR A 515 -7.65 26.46 -18.50
CA TYR A 515 -7.32 25.07 -18.88
C TYR A 515 -5.79 24.90 -18.92
N PHE A 516 -5.31 23.67 -18.94
CA PHE A 516 -3.90 23.39 -19.18
C PHE A 516 -3.71 22.08 -19.96
N SER A 517 -2.53 21.94 -20.56
CA SER A 517 -2.10 20.69 -21.21
C SER A 517 -0.58 20.52 -21.12
N ASN A 518 -0.16 19.26 -21.13
CA ASN A 518 1.26 18.87 -21.26
C ASN A 518 1.62 18.46 -22.70
N PHE A 519 0.70 18.58 -23.65
CA PHE A 519 0.91 18.20 -25.04
C PHE A 519 1.20 19.40 -25.91
N PHE A 520 1.96 19.18 -26.98
CA PHE A 520 2.20 20.22 -28.01
C PHE A 520 0.96 20.49 -28.87
N SER A 521 0.03 19.56 -28.91
CA SER A 521 -1.22 19.70 -29.67
C SER A 521 -2.37 19.25 -28.79
N PHE A 522 -3.35 20.12 -28.59
CA PHE A 522 -4.49 19.82 -27.73
C PHE A 522 -5.71 20.67 -28.10
N ASP A 523 -6.89 20.18 -27.72
CA ASP A 523 -8.14 20.88 -27.85
C ASP A 523 -8.54 21.51 -26.51
N ILE A 524 -8.85 22.81 -26.52
CA ILE A 524 -9.53 23.44 -25.41
C ILE A 524 -11.00 22.98 -25.48
N PRO A 525 -11.55 22.40 -24.39
CA PRO A 525 -12.93 21.90 -24.41
C PRO A 525 -13.95 22.97 -24.82
N ALA A 526 -14.99 22.57 -25.54
CA ALA A 526 -16.02 23.50 -26.04
C ALA A 526 -16.74 24.27 -24.92
N SER A 527 -16.78 23.71 -23.70
CA SER A 527 -17.33 24.36 -22.49
C SER A 527 -16.49 25.56 -22.02
N ILE A 528 -15.27 25.72 -22.57
CA ILE A 528 -14.38 26.86 -22.31
C ILE A 528 -14.12 27.55 -23.65
N PRO A 529 -15.10 28.30 -24.18
CA PRO A 529 -14.96 28.89 -25.49
C PRO A 529 -13.85 29.95 -25.49
N TRP A 530 -13.04 29.88 -26.52
CA TRP A 530 -11.98 30.87 -26.72
C TRP A 530 -12.54 32.28 -26.86
N ASN A 531 -11.93 33.24 -26.21
CA ASN A 531 -12.14 34.67 -26.46
C ASN A 531 -10.81 35.42 -26.53
N ASP A 532 -10.85 36.64 -27.06
CA ASP A 532 -9.62 37.41 -27.36
C ASP A 532 -8.88 37.89 -26.10
N SER A 533 -9.46 37.78 -24.91
CA SER A 533 -8.77 38.06 -23.64
C SER A 533 -7.97 36.89 -23.13
N MET A 534 -8.09 35.70 -23.71
CA MET A 534 -7.29 34.54 -23.39
C MET A 534 -5.90 34.61 -24.02
N LYS A 535 -4.94 34.12 -23.27
CA LYS A 535 -3.55 33.95 -23.71
C LYS A 535 -3.05 32.57 -23.33
N ILE A 536 -2.05 32.07 -24.07
CA ILE A 536 -1.37 30.84 -23.77
C ILE A 536 0.01 31.17 -23.20
N TYR A 537 0.34 30.50 -22.10
CA TYR A 537 1.62 30.63 -21.42
C TYR A 537 2.34 29.28 -21.41
N ALA A 538 3.65 29.33 -21.69
CA ALA A 538 4.53 28.20 -21.40
C ALA A 538 5.02 28.32 -19.95
N VAL A 539 4.84 27.28 -19.16
CA VAL A 539 5.24 27.24 -17.76
C VAL A 539 6.66 26.72 -17.67
N GLN A 540 7.54 27.50 -17.06
CA GLN A 540 8.92 27.13 -16.78
C GLN A 540 9.01 26.20 -15.57
N ALA A 541 10.05 25.39 -15.47
CA ALA A 541 10.21 24.44 -14.36
C ALA A 541 10.13 25.10 -12.97
N ASN A 542 10.61 26.32 -12.81
CA ASN A 542 10.52 27.10 -11.56
C ASN A 542 9.14 27.76 -11.32
N GLY A 543 8.15 27.51 -12.19
CA GLY A 543 6.81 28.09 -12.08
C GLY A 543 6.62 29.45 -12.77
N GLU A 544 7.68 30.07 -13.28
CA GLU A 544 7.54 31.29 -14.06
C GLU A 544 6.82 30.99 -15.39
N ARG A 545 6.02 31.94 -15.82
CA ARG A 545 5.23 31.85 -17.07
C ARG A 545 5.79 32.75 -18.13
N LYS A 546 5.95 32.22 -19.33
CA LYS A 546 6.38 32.95 -20.50
C LYS A 546 5.25 32.98 -21.54
N ASP A 547 4.93 34.16 -22.05
CA ASP A 547 3.92 34.32 -23.09
C ASP A 547 4.29 33.51 -24.34
N CYS A 548 3.36 32.72 -24.83
CA CYS A 548 3.44 32.12 -26.15
C CYS A 548 2.91 33.12 -27.19
N LEU A 549 3.66 33.30 -28.26
CA LEU A 549 3.29 34.23 -29.33
C LEU A 549 2.42 33.54 -30.39
N LEU A 550 1.33 34.19 -30.77
CA LEU A 550 0.51 33.68 -31.86
C LEU A 550 1.29 33.76 -33.16
N TYR A 551 1.50 32.59 -33.78
CA TYR A 551 2.12 32.54 -35.10
C TYR A 551 1.10 32.95 -36.15
N THR A 552 1.38 34.04 -36.87
CA THR A 552 0.65 34.48 -38.08
C THR A 552 1.57 34.25 -39.26
N SER A 553 1.08 33.56 -40.29
CA SER A 553 1.85 33.44 -41.56
C SER A 553 2.26 34.81 -42.03
N PRO A 554 3.51 35.01 -42.53
CA PRO A 554 3.90 36.26 -43.12
C PRO A 554 2.89 36.66 -44.20
N SER A 555 2.45 37.92 -44.15
CA SER A 555 1.56 38.44 -45.19
C SER A 555 2.27 38.31 -46.54
N PRO A 556 1.59 37.91 -47.64
CA PRO A 556 2.21 37.90 -48.96
C PRO A 556 2.81 39.23 -49.41
N ARG A 557 2.62 40.31 -48.64
CA ARG A 557 3.16 41.63 -48.90
C ARG A 557 4.56 41.89 -48.35
N ASP A 558 5.08 40.97 -47.54
CA ASP A 558 6.42 41.11 -46.95
C ASP A 558 7.52 40.36 -47.73
N CYS A 559 7.19 39.83 -48.90
CA CYS A 559 8.11 39.20 -49.86
C CYS A 559 8.32 40.08 -51.10
N SER A 560 8.61 41.34 -50.90
CA SER A 560 9.02 42.19 -52.01
C SER A 560 10.37 42.85 -51.73
#